data_20bd26d4f9e367fe900f284124e6200a
#
_entry.id   20bd26d4f9e367fe900f284124e6200a
#
_cell.length_a   1.000
_cell.length_b   1.000
_cell.length_c   1.000
_cell.angle_alpha   90.00
_cell.angle_beta   90.00
_cell.angle_gamma   90.00
#
_symmetry.space_group_name_H-M   'P 1'
#
loop_
_entity.id
_entity.type
_entity.pdbx_description
1 polymer ?
#
loop_
_entity_poly.entity_id
_entity_poly.type
_entity_poly.pdbx_seq_one_letter_code
_entity_poly.pdbx_strand_id
1 'polypeptide(L)'
;MVFGPGADWHRTAYSGRNSEYYSEDANMSYLCGAAQVKTMQEGGLLSAIKHFVGNDQETNRHGVATFADEQGFRQGSLRCFEGALRDDVGGALATMTCFNRVGATAGAASEAILTQVLRNEWGFKGVNLTDSSRDAADYVHTEECVMAGTDMFNNDNGRTSELTRITRQNGDGTILEKMKEANKHFYYAYSRSNLVN
;
A
#
# COMPACT_ATOMS: atom_id res chain seq x y z
N MET A 1 2.22 14.68 3.45
CA MET A 1 2.27 13.23 3.64
C MET A 1 3.70 12.82 3.94
N VAL A 2 3.89 11.93 4.90
CA VAL A 2 5.20 11.33 5.25
C VAL A 2 5.21 9.88 4.75
N PHE A 3 6.25 9.47 4.02
CA PHE A 3 6.41 8.11 3.52
C PHE A 3 7.09 7.22 4.60
N GLY A 4 6.28 6.69 5.47
CA GLY A 4 6.66 5.89 6.62
C GLY A 4 5.56 5.84 7.67
N PRO A 5 5.77 5.04 8.73
CA PRO A 5 6.94 4.19 9.00
C PRO A 5 7.07 2.99 8.08
N GLY A 6 8.24 2.35 8.05
CA GLY A 6 8.41 1.02 7.51
C GLY A 6 7.92 -0.02 8.51
N ALA A 7 7.20 -1.05 8.06
CA ALA A 7 6.57 -2.00 8.99
C ALA A 7 6.68 -3.47 8.57
N ASP A 8 7.42 -3.79 7.54
CA ASP A 8 7.52 -5.17 7.08
C ASP A 8 8.30 -6.04 8.09
N TRP A 9 8.34 -7.31 7.84
CA TRP A 9 8.82 -8.32 8.77
C TRP A 9 10.34 -8.52 8.67
N HIS A 10 11.05 -8.58 9.82
CA HIS A 10 12.45 -9.03 9.86
C HIS A 10 12.53 -10.55 9.65
N ARG A 11 12.04 -11.05 8.54
CA ARG A 11 12.05 -12.50 8.25
C ARG A 11 13.45 -13.05 8.09
N THR A 12 14.41 -12.24 7.65
CA THR A 12 15.80 -12.62 7.45
C THR A 12 16.74 -11.45 7.77
N ALA A 13 17.93 -11.77 8.32
CA ALA A 13 18.97 -10.79 8.54
C ALA A 13 19.50 -10.15 7.25
N TYR A 14 19.28 -10.80 6.11
CA TYR A 14 19.77 -10.37 4.78
C TYR A 14 18.76 -9.54 3.99
N SER A 15 17.68 -9.11 4.60
CA SER A 15 16.64 -8.29 3.93
C SER A 15 17.20 -7.03 3.26
N GLY A 16 18.17 -6.36 3.89
CA GLY A 16 18.70 -5.07 3.42
C GLY A 16 17.92 -3.86 3.95
N ARG A 17 16.76 -4.04 4.60
CA ARG A 17 15.90 -2.95 5.12
C ARG A 17 15.46 -3.13 6.57
N ASN A 18 15.99 -4.09 7.30
CA ASN A 18 15.59 -4.31 8.70
C ASN A 18 15.77 -3.06 9.59
N SER A 19 16.68 -2.15 9.24
CA SER A 19 16.84 -0.86 9.93
C SER A 19 15.64 0.08 9.83
N GLU A 20 14.74 -0.13 8.88
CA GLU A 20 13.52 0.66 8.70
C GLU A 20 12.29 0.02 9.35
N TYR A 21 12.36 -1.26 9.71
CA TYR A 21 11.24 -2.06 10.19
C TYR A 21 11.35 -2.30 11.71
N TYR A 22 10.25 -2.73 12.33
CA TYR A 22 10.19 -2.78 13.79
C TYR A 22 10.82 -4.02 14.38
N SER A 23 10.51 -5.23 13.87
CA SER A 23 10.82 -6.46 14.58
C SER A 23 10.75 -7.72 13.69
N GLU A 24 11.37 -8.79 14.17
CA GLU A 24 11.13 -10.16 13.76
C GLU A 24 9.83 -10.74 14.33
N ASP A 25 9.24 -10.10 15.33
CA ASP A 25 7.91 -10.44 15.84
C ASP A 25 6.84 -9.59 15.14
N ALA A 26 5.99 -10.24 14.36
CA ALA A 26 4.92 -9.58 13.63
C ALA A 26 3.89 -8.90 14.55
N ASN A 27 3.67 -9.42 15.78
CA ASN A 27 2.78 -8.76 16.75
C ASN A 27 3.42 -7.51 17.35
N MET A 28 4.74 -7.51 17.57
CA MET A 28 5.45 -6.29 17.95
C MET A 28 5.33 -5.22 16.87
N SER A 29 5.52 -5.60 15.61
CA SER A 29 5.32 -4.68 14.47
C SER A 29 3.88 -4.17 14.40
N TYR A 30 2.88 -5.02 14.64
CA TYR A 30 1.47 -4.63 14.75
C TYR A 30 1.26 -3.53 15.80
N LEU A 31 1.75 -3.74 17.01
CA LEU A 31 1.56 -2.79 18.14
C LEU A 31 2.32 -1.47 17.90
N CYS A 32 3.57 -1.55 17.49
CA CYS A 32 4.41 -0.37 17.24
C CYS A 32 3.87 0.44 16.07
N GLY A 33 3.50 -0.20 14.96
CA GLY A 33 2.93 0.45 13.80
C GLY A 33 1.63 1.16 14.12
N ALA A 34 0.72 0.52 14.87
CA ALA A 34 -0.53 1.12 15.31
C ALA A 34 -0.29 2.37 16.16
N ALA A 35 0.57 2.27 17.17
CA ALA A 35 0.85 3.38 18.08
C ALA A 35 1.51 4.56 17.37
N GLN A 36 2.51 4.29 16.53
CA GLN A 36 3.22 5.34 15.80
C GLN A 36 2.33 6.07 14.80
N VAL A 37 1.60 5.32 13.98
CA VAL A 37 0.69 5.92 12.98
C VAL A 37 -0.38 6.76 13.65
N LYS A 38 -1.01 6.24 14.70
CA LYS A 38 -2.03 6.97 15.46
C LYS A 38 -1.47 8.31 15.99
N THR A 39 -0.31 8.27 16.64
CA THR A 39 0.32 9.48 17.20
C THR A 39 0.71 10.49 16.11
N MET A 40 1.24 10.02 14.96
CA MET A 40 1.54 10.90 13.83
C MET A 40 0.28 11.59 13.29
N GLN A 41 -0.82 10.87 13.20
CA GLN A 41 -2.10 11.42 12.71
C GLN A 41 -2.77 12.36 13.71
N GLU A 42 -2.67 12.10 15.02
CA GLU A 42 -3.09 13.03 16.06
C GLU A 42 -2.32 14.36 15.97
N GLY A 43 -1.06 14.33 15.50
CA GLY A 43 -0.28 15.49 15.14
C GLY A 43 -0.61 16.10 13.77
N GLY A 44 -1.63 15.61 13.06
CA GLY A 44 -2.08 16.11 11.76
C GLY A 44 -1.25 15.64 10.56
N LEU A 45 -0.35 14.67 10.73
CA LEU A 45 0.46 14.12 9.64
C LEU A 45 -0.28 12.99 8.93
N LEU A 46 -0.27 12.98 7.61
CA LEU A 46 -0.65 11.81 6.83
C LEU A 46 0.54 10.86 6.76
N SER A 47 0.47 9.75 7.50
CA SER A 47 1.47 8.69 7.50
C SER A 47 1.13 7.66 6.42
N ALA A 48 2.00 7.47 5.44
CA ALA A 48 1.92 6.40 4.45
C ALA A 48 2.82 5.24 4.90
N ILE A 49 2.27 4.35 5.72
CA ILE A 49 2.98 3.16 6.19
C ILE A 49 3.40 2.27 5.01
N LYS A 50 4.62 1.70 5.06
CA LYS A 50 5.24 1.06 3.90
C LYS A 50 6.13 -0.13 4.25
N HIS A 51 6.48 -1.01 3.30
CA HIS A 51 5.94 -1.11 1.94
C HIS A 51 4.97 -2.27 1.88
N PHE A 52 3.72 -1.99 1.71
CA PHE A 52 2.62 -2.94 1.80
C PHE A 52 2.55 -3.79 0.53
N VAL A 53 2.91 -5.07 0.53
CA VAL A 53 3.29 -5.98 1.63
C VAL A 53 4.26 -7.04 1.14
N GLY A 54 5.07 -7.59 2.05
CA GLY A 54 5.99 -8.69 1.75
C GLY A 54 7.30 -8.24 1.11
N ASN A 55 7.72 -6.99 1.33
CA ASN A 55 9.00 -6.43 0.87
C ASN A 55 10.13 -6.73 1.88
N ASP A 56 10.36 -8.01 2.14
CA ASP A 56 11.38 -8.50 3.07
C ASP A 56 12.69 -8.90 2.38
N GLN A 57 12.89 -8.49 1.12
CA GLN A 57 14.10 -8.69 0.34
C GLN A 57 14.36 -7.51 -0.61
N GLU A 58 15.55 -6.92 -0.53
CA GLU A 58 15.98 -5.82 -1.40
C GLU A 58 16.75 -6.30 -2.64
N THR A 59 17.40 -7.46 -2.57
CA THR A 59 18.08 -8.03 -3.73
C THR A 59 17.07 -8.36 -4.82
N ASN A 60 17.25 -7.75 -6.01
CA ASN A 60 16.33 -7.89 -7.15
C ASN A 60 14.88 -7.52 -6.81
N ARG A 61 14.65 -6.55 -5.92
CA ARG A 61 13.32 -6.17 -5.40
C ARG A 61 12.32 -5.80 -6.49
N HIS A 62 12.78 -5.28 -7.61
CA HIS A 62 11.91 -4.92 -8.73
C HIS A 62 11.33 -6.19 -9.37
N GLY A 63 10.12 -6.53 -8.95
CA GLY A 63 9.40 -7.67 -9.48
C GLY A 63 9.81 -9.03 -8.90
N VAL A 64 10.65 -9.09 -7.84
CA VAL A 64 10.84 -10.33 -7.09
C VAL A 64 9.49 -10.83 -6.56
N ALA A 65 9.25 -12.13 -6.63
CA ALA A 65 7.98 -12.71 -6.21
C ALA A 65 8.10 -13.28 -4.79
N THR A 66 7.19 -12.84 -3.91
CA THR A 66 7.05 -13.37 -2.55
C THR A 66 5.98 -14.46 -2.57
N PHE A 67 6.36 -15.70 -2.23
CA PHE A 67 5.47 -16.82 -2.12
C PHE A 67 5.37 -17.28 -0.67
N ALA A 68 4.16 -17.42 -0.18
CA ALA A 68 3.84 -18.03 1.11
C ALA A 68 2.44 -18.65 1.02
N ASP A 69 2.13 -19.58 1.90
CA ASP A 69 0.75 -19.97 2.10
C ASP A 69 -0.04 -18.84 2.80
N GLU A 70 -1.35 -18.92 2.75
CA GLU A 70 -2.21 -17.86 3.32
C GLU A 70 -1.96 -17.68 4.82
N GLN A 71 -1.81 -18.76 5.56
CA GLN A 71 -1.57 -18.71 7.01
C GLN A 71 -0.26 -17.99 7.32
N GLY A 72 0.83 -18.39 6.69
CA GLY A 72 2.15 -17.78 6.91
C GLY A 72 2.18 -16.30 6.50
N PHE A 73 1.52 -15.95 5.41
CA PHE A 73 1.44 -14.57 4.95
C PHE A 73 0.61 -13.69 5.89
N ARG A 74 -0.54 -14.20 6.39
CA ARG A 74 -1.38 -13.49 7.36
C ARG A 74 -0.71 -13.34 8.74
N GLN A 75 -0.02 -14.36 9.21
CA GLN A 75 0.65 -14.35 10.53
C GLN A 75 1.97 -13.57 10.52
N GLY A 76 2.62 -13.46 9.37
CA GLY A 76 3.88 -12.74 9.16
C GLY A 76 3.68 -11.36 8.56
N SER A 77 3.89 -11.22 7.25
CA SER A 77 3.94 -9.93 6.57
C SER A 77 2.67 -9.10 6.72
N LEU A 78 1.48 -9.67 6.52
CA LEU A 78 0.21 -8.94 6.69
C LEU A 78 0.04 -8.47 8.14
N ARG A 79 0.38 -9.33 9.12
CA ARG A 79 0.25 -8.97 10.52
C ARG A 79 1.05 -7.73 10.90
N CYS A 80 2.22 -7.52 10.32
CA CYS A 80 3.03 -6.34 10.58
C CYS A 80 2.33 -5.02 10.26
N PHE A 81 1.45 -5.02 9.25
CA PHE A 81 0.71 -3.83 8.81
C PHE A 81 -0.69 -3.71 9.40
N GLU A 82 -1.29 -4.83 9.78
CA GLU A 82 -2.69 -4.89 10.18
C GLU A 82 -3.02 -3.90 11.29
N GLY A 83 -2.18 -3.80 12.33
CA GLY A 83 -2.42 -2.89 13.45
C GLY A 83 -2.48 -1.43 13.05
N ALA A 84 -1.65 -0.99 12.12
CA ALA A 84 -1.63 0.37 11.63
C ALA A 84 -2.79 0.67 10.66
N LEU A 85 -3.11 -0.30 9.79
CA LEU A 85 -4.04 -0.09 8.66
C LEU A 85 -5.51 -0.33 9.00
N ARG A 86 -5.80 -1.17 10.02
CA ARG A 86 -7.18 -1.39 10.43
C ARG A 86 -7.82 -0.11 10.96
N ASP A 87 -9.00 0.20 10.43
CA ASP A 87 -9.75 1.42 10.77
C ASP A 87 -10.09 1.51 12.27
N ASP A 88 -10.32 0.37 12.91
CA ASP A 88 -10.67 0.25 14.32
C ASP A 88 -9.46 0.16 15.28
N VAL A 89 -8.22 0.23 14.77
CA VAL A 89 -6.98 0.12 15.57
C VAL A 89 -6.10 1.34 15.37
N GLY A 90 -5.23 1.35 14.36
CA GLY A 90 -4.35 2.47 14.05
C GLY A 90 -5.00 3.52 13.14
N GLY A 91 -5.91 3.07 12.29
CA GLY A 91 -6.68 3.93 11.40
C GLY A 91 -5.84 4.76 10.44
N ALA A 92 -4.77 4.18 9.89
CA ALA A 92 -3.89 4.89 8.96
C ALA A 92 -4.68 5.53 7.83
N LEU A 93 -4.28 6.74 7.44
CA LEU A 93 -4.91 7.47 6.34
C LEU A 93 -4.17 7.33 5.00
N ALA A 94 -3.01 6.68 5.01
CA ALA A 94 -2.29 6.33 3.79
C ALA A 94 -1.48 5.05 3.95
N THR A 95 -1.21 4.37 2.83
CA THR A 95 -0.26 3.27 2.75
C THR A 95 0.45 3.28 1.39
N MET A 96 1.70 2.82 1.37
CA MET A 96 2.48 2.69 0.14
C MET A 96 2.70 1.21 -0.16
N THR A 97 2.38 0.79 -1.38
CA THR A 97 2.62 -0.58 -1.83
C THR A 97 4.10 -0.87 -2.04
N CYS A 98 4.42 -2.15 -2.10
CA CYS A 98 5.76 -2.67 -2.31
C CYS A 98 6.14 -2.79 -3.79
N PHE A 99 7.44 -2.97 -4.06
CA PHE A 99 7.95 -3.28 -5.40
C PHE A 99 7.79 -4.74 -5.81
N ASN A 100 7.77 -5.65 -4.84
CA ASN A 100 7.67 -7.08 -5.11
C ASN A 100 6.30 -7.49 -5.66
N ARG A 101 6.27 -8.69 -6.23
CA ARG A 101 5.01 -9.39 -6.49
C ARG A 101 4.59 -10.17 -5.24
N VAL A 102 3.30 -10.25 -5.03
CA VAL A 102 2.68 -11.21 -4.10
C VAL A 102 2.16 -12.37 -4.95
N GLY A 103 2.79 -13.52 -4.84
CA GLY A 103 2.64 -14.57 -5.84
C GLY A 103 3.13 -14.07 -7.21
N ALA A 104 2.32 -14.21 -8.23
CA ALA A 104 2.64 -13.77 -9.59
C ALA A 104 2.26 -12.31 -9.89
N THR A 105 1.48 -11.66 -9.01
CA THR A 105 0.87 -10.34 -9.26
C THR A 105 1.66 -9.24 -8.57
N ALA A 106 1.93 -8.13 -9.26
CA ALA A 106 2.55 -6.95 -8.65
C ALA A 106 1.75 -6.49 -7.43
N GLY A 107 2.41 -6.16 -6.31
CA GLY A 107 1.73 -5.75 -5.08
C GLY A 107 0.74 -4.60 -5.31
N ALA A 108 1.11 -3.63 -6.14
CA ALA A 108 0.24 -2.51 -6.52
C ALA A 108 -0.93 -2.89 -7.44
N ALA A 109 -0.94 -4.09 -8.02
CA ALA A 109 -2.00 -4.60 -8.91
C ALA A 109 -2.73 -5.81 -8.32
N SER A 110 -2.54 -6.09 -7.03
CA SER A 110 -3.15 -7.25 -6.37
C SER A 110 -4.50 -6.90 -5.76
N GLU A 111 -5.58 -7.24 -6.44
CA GLU A 111 -6.95 -7.05 -5.92
C GLU A 111 -7.16 -7.82 -4.60
N ALA A 112 -6.61 -9.02 -4.48
CA ALA A 112 -6.71 -9.82 -3.26
C ALA A 112 -6.13 -9.07 -2.03
N ILE A 113 -5.02 -8.35 -2.21
CA ILE A 113 -4.38 -7.61 -1.13
C ILE A 113 -5.05 -6.24 -0.94
N LEU A 114 -5.23 -5.47 -2.02
CA LEU A 114 -5.65 -4.07 -1.92
C LEU A 114 -7.16 -3.91 -1.71
N THR A 115 -7.95 -4.75 -2.33
CA THR A 115 -9.41 -4.68 -2.20
C THR A 115 -9.92 -5.64 -1.13
N GLN A 116 -9.56 -6.93 -1.20
CA GLN A 116 -10.16 -7.90 -0.28
C GLN A 116 -9.59 -7.75 1.14
N VAL A 117 -8.28 -7.79 1.32
CA VAL A 117 -7.68 -7.69 2.67
C VAL A 117 -7.74 -6.25 3.17
N LEU A 118 -7.15 -5.30 2.44
CA LEU A 118 -6.98 -3.94 2.94
C LEU A 118 -8.32 -3.21 3.13
N ARG A 119 -9.20 -3.24 2.12
CA ARG A 119 -10.46 -2.50 2.16
C ARG A 119 -11.58 -3.27 2.85
N ASN A 120 -11.85 -4.52 2.40
CA ASN A 120 -13.02 -5.25 2.83
C ASN A 120 -12.84 -5.87 4.22
N GLU A 121 -11.67 -6.46 4.52
CA GLU A 121 -11.45 -7.09 5.82
C GLU A 121 -11.01 -6.08 6.89
N TRP A 122 -10.07 -5.17 6.57
CA TRP A 122 -9.51 -4.24 7.55
C TRP A 122 -10.23 -2.90 7.61
N GLY A 123 -11.13 -2.62 6.67
CA GLY A 123 -11.91 -1.39 6.64
C GLY A 123 -11.13 -0.13 6.28
N PHE A 124 -9.94 -0.26 5.70
CA PHE A 124 -9.08 0.87 5.36
C PHE A 124 -9.76 1.85 4.40
N LYS A 125 -9.85 3.12 4.80
CA LYS A 125 -10.54 4.18 4.06
C LYS A 125 -9.58 5.21 3.44
N GLY A 126 -8.30 5.13 3.81
CA GLY A 126 -7.28 6.06 3.37
C GLY A 126 -6.82 5.84 1.93
N VAL A 127 -5.82 6.62 1.51
CA VAL A 127 -5.24 6.53 0.18
C VAL A 127 -4.16 5.45 0.12
N ASN A 128 -4.23 4.60 -0.89
CA ASN A 128 -3.18 3.64 -1.23
C ASN A 128 -2.38 4.16 -2.44
N LEU A 129 -1.06 4.28 -2.29
CA LEU A 129 -0.19 4.74 -3.37
C LEU A 129 0.87 3.71 -3.72
N THR A 130 1.37 3.78 -4.96
CA THR A 130 2.51 2.94 -5.35
C THR A 130 3.79 3.43 -4.69
N ASP A 131 4.78 2.56 -4.54
CA ASP A 131 6.18 3.00 -4.46
C ASP A 131 6.59 3.67 -5.78
N SER A 132 7.87 4.04 -5.99
CA SER A 132 8.31 4.72 -7.21
C SER A 132 7.92 3.93 -8.47
N SER A 133 6.80 4.30 -9.07
CA SER A 133 6.27 3.61 -10.24
C SER A 133 7.14 3.76 -11.48
N ARG A 134 8.09 4.72 -11.47
CA ARG A 134 9.09 4.87 -12.53
C ARG A 134 10.06 3.69 -12.57
N ASP A 135 10.47 3.20 -11.40
CA ASP A 135 11.44 2.12 -11.28
C ASP A 135 10.82 0.74 -11.50
N ALA A 136 9.49 0.67 -11.53
CA ALA A 136 8.71 -0.55 -11.69
C ALA A 136 7.83 -0.56 -12.96
N ALA A 137 8.15 0.29 -13.96
CA ALA A 137 7.31 0.49 -15.14
C ALA A 137 7.09 -0.79 -15.98
N ASP A 138 8.04 -1.74 -15.93
CA ASP A 138 8.00 -2.95 -16.73
C ASP A 138 6.94 -3.97 -16.29
N TYR A 139 6.44 -3.88 -15.03
CA TYR A 139 5.50 -4.87 -14.48
C TYR A 139 4.40 -4.26 -13.61
N VAL A 140 4.44 -2.97 -13.35
CA VAL A 140 3.37 -2.22 -12.65
C VAL A 140 2.55 -1.48 -13.69
N HIS A 141 1.55 -2.16 -14.26
CA HIS A 141 0.70 -1.62 -15.32
C HIS A 141 -0.43 -0.76 -14.76
N THR A 142 -0.64 0.41 -15.36
CA THR A 142 -1.56 1.44 -14.85
C THR A 142 -2.99 0.94 -14.69
N GLU A 143 -3.53 0.29 -15.72
CA GLU A 143 -4.90 -0.22 -15.70
C GLU A 143 -5.11 -1.28 -14.62
N GLU A 144 -4.21 -2.26 -14.53
CA GLU A 144 -4.24 -3.32 -13.53
C GLU A 144 -4.20 -2.76 -12.10
N CYS A 145 -3.35 -1.75 -11.86
CA CYS A 145 -3.25 -1.10 -10.56
C CYS A 145 -4.55 -0.40 -10.16
N VAL A 146 -5.13 0.40 -11.07
CA VAL A 146 -6.38 1.12 -10.81
C VAL A 146 -7.52 0.13 -10.57
N MET A 147 -7.61 -0.92 -11.38
CA MET A 147 -8.63 -1.96 -11.24
C MET A 147 -8.50 -2.72 -9.93
N ALA A 148 -7.29 -2.95 -9.43
CA ALA A 148 -7.03 -3.61 -8.16
C ALA A 148 -7.27 -2.74 -6.91
N GLY A 149 -7.39 -1.42 -7.05
CA GLY A 149 -7.65 -0.50 -5.94
C GLY A 149 -6.46 0.36 -5.52
N THR A 150 -5.47 0.55 -6.39
CA THR A 150 -4.45 1.59 -6.23
C THR A 150 -5.05 2.95 -6.55
N ASP A 151 -4.92 3.89 -5.62
CA ASP A 151 -5.52 5.22 -5.72
C ASP A 151 -4.57 6.25 -6.35
N MET A 152 -3.28 6.14 -6.09
CA MET A 152 -2.27 7.10 -6.55
C MET A 152 -1.01 6.42 -7.05
N PHE A 153 -0.38 7.05 -8.04
CA PHE A 153 0.98 6.70 -8.45
C PHE A 153 1.97 7.72 -7.88
N ASN A 154 3.00 7.25 -7.21
CA ASN A 154 4.01 8.11 -6.58
C ASN A 154 4.79 8.96 -7.60
N ASN A 155 4.82 8.52 -8.87
CA ASN A 155 5.36 9.30 -10.00
C ASN A 155 4.38 9.19 -11.17
N ASP A 156 4.12 10.28 -11.85
CA ASP A 156 3.24 10.28 -13.02
C ASP A 156 3.80 9.40 -14.17
N ASN A 157 5.02 9.65 -14.59
CA ASN A 157 5.71 8.89 -15.64
C ASN A 157 4.83 8.54 -16.85
N GLY A 158 3.98 9.48 -17.28
CA GLY A 158 3.03 9.30 -18.38
C GLY A 158 1.72 8.58 -18.04
N ARG A 159 1.51 8.19 -16.79
CA ARG A 159 0.31 7.45 -16.35
C ARG A 159 -0.97 8.24 -16.46
N THR A 160 -0.94 9.56 -16.25
CA THR A 160 -2.10 10.43 -16.47
C THR A 160 -2.56 10.37 -17.93
N SER A 161 -1.63 10.41 -18.88
CA SER A 161 -1.94 10.29 -20.32
C SER A 161 -2.48 8.90 -20.64
N GLU A 162 -1.90 7.85 -20.06
CA GLU A 162 -2.36 6.47 -20.23
C GLU A 162 -3.78 6.29 -19.67
N LEU A 163 -4.06 6.75 -18.46
CA LEU A 163 -5.40 6.70 -17.86
C LEU A 163 -6.42 7.44 -18.71
N THR A 164 -6.07 8.61 -19.26
CA THR A 164 -6.94 9.36 -20.15
C THR A 164 -7.25 8.55 -21.41
N ARG A 165 -6.27 7.90 -21.99
CA ARG A 165 -6.44 7.04 -23.17
C ARG A 165 -7.35 5.84 -22.85
N ILE A 166 -7.06 5.12 -21.77
CA ILE A 166 -7.83 3.93 -21.36
C ILE A 166 -9.28 4.31 -21.05
N THR A 167 -9.52 5.39 -20.32
CA THR A 167 -10.89 5.87 -19.99
C THR A 167 -11.69 6.20 -21.24
N ARG A 168 -11.05 6.74 -22.28
CA ARG A 168 -11.73 7.02 -23.56
C ARG A 168 -12.03 5.76 -24.37
N GLN A 169 -11.22 4.72 -24.21
CA GLN A 169 -11.36 3.45 -24.94
C GLN A 169 -12.27 2.45 -24.18
N ASN A 170 -12.40 2.60 -22.88
CA ASN A 170 -13.19 1.73 -22.02
C ASN A 170 -14.66 2.15 -22.07
N GLY A 171 -15.43 1.48 -22.91
CA GLY A 171 -16.83 1.82 -23.19
C GLY A 171 -17.81 1.48 -22.06
N ASP A 172 -17.42 0.65 -21.07
CA ASP A 172 -18.28 0.25 -19.96
C ASP A 172 -18.19 1.19 -18.73
N GLY A 173 -17.23 2.11 -18.74
CA GLY A 173 -17.04 3.07 -17.66
C GLY A 173 -16.43 2.51 -16.36
N THR A 174 -16.07 1.22 -16.30
CA THR A 174 -15.59 0.57 -15.08
C THR A 174 -14.37 1.26 -14.50
N ILE A 175 -13.37 1.59 -15.34
CA ILE A 175 -12.16 2.27 -14.86
C ILE A 175 -12.46 3.69 -14.33
N LEU A 176 -13.45 4.36 -14.89
CA LEU A 176 -13.88 5.68 -14.41
C LEU A 176 -14.48 5.59 -13.01
N GLU A 177 -15.25 4.55 -12.72
CA GLU A 177 -15.78 4.33 -11.37
C GLU A 177 -14.66 4.03 -10.37
N LYS A 178 -13.67 3.22 -10.74
CA LYS A 178 -12.48 2.98 -9.91
C LYS A 178 -11.69 4.28 -9.65
N MET A 179 -11.54 5.15 -10.63
CA MET A 179 -10.90 6.45 -10.46
C MET A 179 -11.71 7.39 -9.54
N LYS A 180 -13.04 7.34 -9.59
CA LYS A 180 -13.89 8.07 -8.64
C LYS A 180 -13.72 7.55 -7.21
N GLU A 181 -13.65 6.23 -7.03
CA GLU A 181 -13.35 5.63 -5.72
C GLU A 181 -11.98 6.09 -5.19
N ALA A 182 -10.94 6.05 -6.03
CA ALA A 182 -9.61 6.55 -5.68
C ALA A 182 -9.64 8.01 -5.20
N ASN A 183 -10.39 8.87 -5.89
CA ASN A 183 -10.57 10.26 -5.46
C ASN A 183 -11.30 10.39 -4.12
N LYS A 184 -12.30 9.55 -3.83
CA LYS A 184 -12.96 9.54 -2.52
C LYS A 184 -11.96 9.22 -1.40
N HIS A 185 -11.11 8.21 -1.58
CA HIS A 185 -10.08 7.86 -0.62
C HIS A 185 -9.07 8.99 -0.40
N PHE A 186 -8.65 9.64 -1.49
CA PHE A 186 -7.78 10.80 -1.40
C PHE A 186 -8.41 11.94 -0.59
N TYR A 187 -9.64 12.35 -0.92
CA TYR A 187 -10.33 13.43 -0.20
C TYR A 187 -10.69 13.04 1.23
N TYR A 188 -10.99 11.78 1.50
CA TYR A 188 -11.16 11.27 2.86
C TYR A 188 -9.90 11.46 3.70
N ALA A 189 -8.73 11.06 3.19
CA ALA A 189 -7.46 11.24 3.88
C ALA A 189 -7.09 12.72 4.01
N TYR A 190 -7.24 13.50 2.93
CA TYR A 190 -6.93 14.92 2.90
C TYR A 190 -7.75 15.73 3.93
N SER A 191 -9.06 15.48 4.01
CA SER A 191 -9.96 16.17 4.93
C SER A 191 -9.65 15.91 6.42
N ARG A 192 -8.82 14.92 6.73
CA ARG A 192 -8.40 14.58 8.09
C ARG A 192 -6.97 15.02 8.40
N SER A 193 -6.31 15.66 7.46
CA SER A 193 -4.99 16.23 7.67
C SER A 193 -5.09 17.65 8.19
N ASN A 194 -4.03 18.14 8.83
CA ASN A 194 -3.95 19.54 9.27
C ASN A 194 -3.75 20.55 8.13
N LEU A 195 -3.86 20.13 6.87
CA LEU A 195 -3.84 21.03 5.71
C LEU A 195 -5.20 21.71 5.46
N VAL A 196 -6.25 21.23 6.12
CA VAL A 196 -7.63 21.72 5.92
C VAL A 196 -8.17 22.44 7.17
N ASN A 197 -7.47 22.35 8.30
CA ASN A 197 -7.85 22.95 9.59
C ASN A 197 -6.95 24.12 9.95
#